data_ed0d8412e5aacfa73a108421346ddb45
#
_entry.id   ed0d8412e5aacfa73a108421346ddb45
#
_cell.length_a   1.000
_cell.length_b   1.000
_cell.length_c   1.000
_cell.angle_alpha   90.00
_cell.angle_beta   90.00
_cell.angle_gamma   90.00
#
_symmetry.space_group_name_H-M   'P 1'
#
loop_
_entity.id
_entity.type
_entity.pdbx_description
1 polymer ?
#
loop_
_entity_poly.entity_id
_entity_poly.type
_entity_poly.pdbx_seq_one_letter_code
_entity_poly.pdbx_strand_id
1 'polypeptide(L)'
;MPDILPTRNGAPATVELPASVWTSALDHPSHSAGPTDGHWAFMKNASGSLRETLRQVVGCKWEGALYKLDGHVRAGLWRNGAVAAPATVRATIYFPESEREFYDLYRAHHAASSAISRLDDIQAAFRENELSLNSRRLKHGLLVQAFTLALRGRIRVASDEKAVDLRRAVSLFRQELLLLDKAMPSAEIFQTGVVAAALICLTLYPKHELFFEKLAQEKGNKRDGLMDPVECVLSLVEKIRNQGTASIDAVQEDLCARTVRAFLAHMRGDPEIFEGRVNNTMKRYWFKRMIQGVDLDAYVQRVRRKKKIADKSSL
;
A
#
# COMPACT_ATOMS: atom_id res chain seq x y z
N MET A 1 -3.54 -0.37 -37.29
CA MET A 1 -4.96 -0.19 -36.90
C MET A 1 -5.46 1.04 -37.62
N PRO A 2 -6.64 1.05 -38.28
CA PRO A 2 -7.18 2.27 -38.86
C PRO A 2 -7.40 3.30 -37.74
N ASP A 3 -7.14 4.59 -38.06
CA ASP A 3 -7.34 5.72 -37.14
C ASP A 3 -8.85 5.95 -36.88
N ILE A 4 -9.46 5.08 -36.10
CA ILE A 4 -10.88 5.19 -35.68
C ILE A 4 -11.01 6.24 -34.55
N LEU A 5 -9.91 6.62 -33.90
CA LEU A 5 -9.93 7.53 -32.76
C LEU A 5 -9.49 8.93 -33.18
N PRO A 6 -10.29 9.98 -32.85
CA PRO A 6 -9.91 11.35 -33.13
C PRO A 6 -8.63 11.72 -32.38
N THR A 7 -7.71 12.38 -33.06
CA THR A 7 -6.55 13.04 -32.46
C THR A 7 -7.02 14.41 -31.93
N ARG A 8 -7.44 14.49 -30.66
CA ARG A 8 -7.75 15.77 -30.03
C ARG A 8 -7.11 15.82 -28.65
N ASN A 9 -6.34 16.86 -28.42
CA ASN A 9 -5.75 17.18 -27.14
C ASN A 9 -6.84 17.60 -26.13
N GLY A 10 -6.87 16.96 -24.99
CA GLY A 10 -7.53 17.43 -23.76
C GLY A 10 -9.00 17.06 -23.54
N ALA A 11 -9.85 16.98 -24.54
CA ALA A 11 -11.26 16.64 -24.33
C ALA A 11 -11.57 15.16 -24.60
N PRO A 12 -12.34 14.46 -23.74
CA PRO A 12 -12.74 13.08 -24.01
C PRO A 12 -13.65 13.00 -25.25
N ALA A 13 -13.44 11.95 -26.06
CA ALA A 13 -14.27 11.65 -27.21
C ALA A 13 -15.16 10.42 -26.91
N THR A 14 -16.44 10.49 -27.28
CA THR A 14 -17.32 9.31 -27.24
C THR A 14 -17.41 8.72 -28.65
N VAL A 15 -17.06 7.45 -28.76
CA VAL A 15 -17.01 6.71 -30.04
C VAL A 15 -17.67 5.34 -29.92
N GLU A 16 -18.26 4.85 -31.01
CA GLU A 16 -18.68 3.45 -31.11
C GLU A 16 -17.49 2.61 -31.62
N LEU A 17 -17.07 1.65 -30.83
CA LEU A 17 -15.98 0.74 -31.15
C LEU A 17 -16.50 -0.69 -31.32
N PRO A 18 -16.00 -1.47 -32.29
CA PRO A 18 -16.22 -2.90 -32.29
C PRO A 18 -15.80 -3.52 -30.93
N ALA A 19 -16.60 -4.40 -30.38
CA ALA A 19 -16.27 -5.04 -29.11
C ALA A 19 -14.94 -5.82 -29.19
N SER A 20 -14.57 -6.33 -30.37
CA SER A 20 -13.26 -6.96 -30.62
C SER A 20 -12.10 -6.00 -30.41
N VAL A 21 -12.22 -4.74 -30.83
CA VAL A 21 -11.22 -3.68 -30.59
C VAL A 21 -11.09 -3.42 -29.10
N TRP A 22 -12.23 -3.31 -28.38
CA TRP A 22 -12.23 -3.11 -26.94
C TRP A 22 -11.61 -4.28 -26.17
N THR A 23 -11.93 -5.51 -26.53
CA THR A 23 -11.39 -6.69 -25.86
C THR A 23 -9.88 -6.85 -26.06
N SER A 24 -9.34 -6.36 -27.20
CA SER A 24 -7.89 -6.35 -27.48
C SER A 24 -7.14 -5.14 -26.90
N ALA A 25 -7.84 -4.10 -26.43
CA ALA A 25 -7.20 -2.97 -25.76
C ALA A 25 -6.43 -3.44 -24.52
N LEU A 26 -5.33 -2.72 -24.22
CA LEU A 26 -4.47 -3.05 -23.07
C LEU A 26 -5.16 -2.76 -21.74
N ASP A 27 -4.85 -3.54 -20.74
CA ASP A 27 -5.22 -3.19 -19.37
C ASP A 27 -4.28 -2.09 -18.88
N HIS A 28 -4.82 -1.13 -18.10
CA HIS A 28 -3.99 -0.07 -17.53
C HIS A 28 -2.91 -0.70 -16.61
N PRO A 29 -1.65 -0.20 -16.60
CA PRO A 29 -0.58 -0.77 -15.79
C PRO A 29 -0.90 -0.89 -14.29
N SER A 30 -1.76 0.00 -13.77
CA SER A 30 -2.24 -0.06 -12.39
C SER A 30 -3.34 -1.09 -12.16
N HIS A 31 -3.87 -1.72 -13.21
CA HIS A 31 -4.91 -2.74 -13.08
C HIS A 31 -4.30 -4.08 -12.64
N SER A 32 -4.73 -4.61 -11.52
CA SER A 32 -4.20 -5.86 -10.93
C SER A 32 -5.28 -6.90 -10.66
N ALA A 33 -6.55 -6.51 -10.69
CA ALA A 33 -7.65 -7.37 -10.30
C ALA A 33 -8.19 -8.19 -11.48
N GLY A 34 -8.23 -9.51 -11.32
CA GLY A 34 -9.04 -10.39 -12.14
C GLY A 34 -10.52 -10.31 -11.78
N PRO A 35 -11.43 -10.81 -12.64
CA PRO A 35 -12.85 -10.87 -12.33
C PRO A 35 -13.09 -11.77 -11.10
N THR A 36 -13.92 -11.28 -10.16
CA THR A 36 -14.38 -12.08 -9.01
C THR A 36 -15.67 -12.83 -9.37
N ASP A 37 -16.00 -13.88 -8.61
CA ASP A 37 -17.24 -14.66 -8.81
C ASP A 37 -18.51 -13.77 -8.75
N GLY A 38 -18.50 -12.73 -7.93
CA GLY A 38 -19.59 -11.75 -7.85
C GLY A 38 -19.78 -10.96 -9.16
N HIS A 39 -18.69 -10.57 -9.82
CA HIS A 39 -18.75 -9.90 -11.13
C HIS A 39 -19.32 -10.83 -12.21
N TRP A 40 -18.94 -12.10 -12.18
CA TRP A 40 -19.46 -13.11 -13.10
C TRP A 40 -20.97 -13.30 -12.97
N ALA A 41 -21.45 -13.44 -11.73
CA ALA A 41 -22.87 -13.63 -11.44
C ALA A 41 -23.69 -12.40 -11.88
N PHE A 42 -23.22 -11.20 -11.57
CA PHE A 42 -23.87 -9.95 -11.96
C PHE A 42 -24.01 -9.80 -13.48
N MET A 43 -22.93 -10.05 -14.22
CA MET A 43 -22.93 -9.91 -15.68
C MET A 43 -23.81 -10.94 -16.39
N LYS A 44 -23.85 -12.18 -15.89
CA LYS A 44 -24.70 -13.25 -16.45
C LYS A 44 -26.18 -12.93 -16.29
N ASN A 45 -26.57 -12.28 -15.18
CA ASN A 45 -27.95 -12.00 -14.83
C ASN A 45 -28.42 -10.65 -15.35
N ALA A 46 -27.56 -9.87 -16.01
CA ALA A 46 -27.93 -8.56 -16.54
C ALA A 46 -28.94 -8.67 -17.68
N SER A 47 -30.03 -7.91 -17.62
CA SER A 47 -31.11 -7.87 -18.62
C SER A 47 -31.56 -6.43 -18.91
N GLY A 48 -32.22 -6.23 -20.04
CA GLY A 48 -32.84 -4.95 -20.40
C GLY A 48 -31.90 -3.75 -20.42
N SER A 49 -32.30 -2.66 -19.78
CA SER A 49 -31.54 -1.40 -19.69
C SER A 49 -30.15 -1.57 -19.08
N LEU A 50 -29.97 -2.56 -18.20
CA LEU A 50 -28.68 -2.88 -17.62
C LEU A 50 -27.69 -3.38 -18.68
N ARG A 51 -28.14 -4.17 -19.66
CA ARG A 51 -27.29 -4.62 -20.78
C ARG A 51 -26.81 -3.45 -21.61
N GLU A 52 -27.63 -2.43 -21.84
CA GLU A 52 -27.22 -1.24 -22.56
C GLU A 52 -26.18 -0.42 -21.78
N THR A 53 -26.37 -0.27 -20.47
CA THR A 53 -25.37 0.35 -19.60
C THR A 53 -24.04 -0.40 -19.62
N LEU A 54 -24.06 -1.72 -19.71
CA LEU A 54 -22.88 -2.56 -19.78
C LEU A 54 -22.09 -2.41 -21.09
N ARG A 55 -22.66 -1.81 -22.13
CA ARG A 55 -21.95 -1.45 -23.35
C ARG A 55 -21.11 -0.16 -23.24
N GLN A 56 -21.37 0.64 -22.22
CA GLN A 56 -20.59 1.84 -21.97
C GLN A 56 -19.27 1.47 -21.31
N VAL A 57 -18.17 1.91 -21.88
CA VAL A 57 -16.81 1.63 -21.40
C VAL A 57 -15.97 2.89 -21.43
N VAL A 58 -14.90 2.92 -20.66
CA VAL A 58 -14.01 4.09 -20.57
C VAL A 58 -12.57 3.64 -20.80
N GLY A 59 -11.89 4.37 -21.65
CA GLY A 59 -10.47 4.14 -21.97
C GLY A 59 -9.68 5.42 -22.13
N CYS A 60 -8.39 5.27 -22.35
CA CYS A 60 -7.51 6.37 -22.75
C CYS A 60 -6.54 5.91 -23.85
N LYS A 61 -6.17 6.85 -24.72
CA LYS A 61 -5.12 6.64 -25.73
C LYS A 61 -3.83 7.28 -25.19
N TRP A 62 -2.85 6.45 -24.89
CA TRP A 62 -1.55 6.88 -24.38
C TRP A 62 -0.43 6.20 -25.18
N GLU A 63 0.57 6.98 -25.65
CA GLU A 63 1.71 6.48 -26.45
C GLU A 63 1.29 5.60 -27.65
N GLY A 64 0.20 5.99 -28.31
CA GLY A 64 -0.32 5.28 -29.49
C GLY A 64 -1.15 4.03 -29.17
N ALA A 65 -1.20 3.56 -27.93
CA ALA A 65 -1.98 2.40 -27.47
C ALA A 65 -3.30 2.82 -26.81
N LEU A 66 -4.33 1.95 -26.92
CA LEU A 66 -5.60 2.10 -26.20
C LEU A 66 -5.56 1.29 -24.91
N TYR A 67 -5.76 1.98 -23.81
CA TYR A 67 -5.82 1.39 -22.47
C TYR A 67 -7.24 1.46 -21.91
N LYS A 68 -7.67 0.38 -21.25
CA LYS A 68 -8.94 0.36 -20.53
C LYS A 68 -8.78 1.12 -19.20
N LEU A 69 -9.71 2.02 -18.91
CA LEU A 69 -9.87 2.65 -17.59
C LEU A 69 -11.03 2.01 -16.82
N ASP A 70 -12.09 1.55 -17.52
CA ASP A 70 -13.20 0.76 -16.97
C ASP A 70 -13.58 -0.33 -17.98
N GLY A 71 -14.32 -1.36 -17.54
CA GLY A 71 -14.79 -2.45 -18.41
C GLY A 71 -13.80 -3.61 -18.58
N HIS A 72 -12.76 -3.72 -17.78
CA HIS A 72 -11.79 -4.82 -17.81
C HIS A 72 -12.46 -6.20 -17.64
N VAL A 73 -13.34 -6.33 -16.63
CA VAL A 73 -14.09 -7.55 -16.36
C VAL A 73 -14.96 -7.93 -17.55
N ARG A 74 -15.67 -6.95 -18.12
CA ARG A 74 -16.53 -7.16 -19.30
C ARG A 74 -15.73 -7.63 -20.50
N ALA A 75 -14.61 -6.97 -20.77
CA ALA A 75 -13.69 -7.36 -21.84
C ALA A 75 -13.17 -8.80 -21.65
N GLY A 76 -12.85 -9.20 -20.43
CA GLY A 76 -12.43 -10.57 -20.09
C GLY A 76 -13.54 -11.57 -20.34
N LEU A 77 -14.78 -11.28 -19.88
CA LEU A 77 -15.93 -12.16 -20.08
C LEU A 77 -16.30 -12.35 -21.55
N TRP A 78 -16.23 -11.29 -22.35
CA TRP A 78 -16.46 -11.33 -23.79
C TRP A 78 -15.36 -12.09 -24.53
N ARG A 79 -14.11 -11.88 -24.16
CA ARG A 79 -12.95 -12.58 -24.75
C ARG A 79 -13.01 -14.08 -24.53
N ASN A 80 -13.41 -14.49 -23.33
CA ASN A 80 -13.48 -15.91 -22.95
C ASN A 80 -14.80 -16.59 -23.37
N GLY A 81 -15.71 -15.88 -24.06
CA GLY A 81 -16.99 -16.41 -24.48
C GLY A 81 -17.97 -16.73 -23.34
N ALA A 82 -17.67 -16.33 -22.11
CA ALA A 82 -18.53 -16.57 -20.95
C ALA A 82 -19.84 -15.76 -20.99
N VAL A 83 -19.80 -14.62 -21.68
CA VAL A 83 -20.94 -13.78 -22.02
C VAL A 83 -20.79 -13.39 -23.48
N ALA A 84 -21.89 -13.42 -24.26
CA ALA A 84 -21.86 -13.00 -25.65
C ALA A 84 -21.44 -11.51 -25.75
N ALA A 85 -20.40 -11.25 -26.54
CA ALA A 85 -19.95 -9.89 -26.78
C ALA A 85 -20.99 -9.13 -27.62
N PRO A 86 -21.25 -7.83 -27.32
CA PRO A 86 -22.05 -7.00 -28.22
C PRO A 86 -21.28 -6.76 -29.54
N ALA A 87 -21.96 -6.36 -30.59
CA ALA A 87 -21.29 -5.98 -31.84
C ALA A 87 -20.39 -4.76 -31.65
N THR A 88 -20.88 -3.76 -30.89
CA THR A 88 -20.16 -2.53 -30.57
C THR A 88 -20.28 -2.18 -29.10
N VAL A 89 -19.32 -1.40 -28.62
CA VAL A 89 -19.33 -0.74 -27.30
C VAL A 89 -19.27 0.78 -27.47
N ARG A 90 -19.95 1.52 -26.63
CA ARG A 90 -19.86 2.98 -26.56
C ARG A 90 -18.73 3.37 -25.64
N ALA A 91 -17.62 3.80 -26.21
CA ALA A 91 -16.40 4.08 -25.47
C ALA A 91 -16.19 5.59 -25.29
N THR A 92 -15.98 6.04 -24.06
CA THR A 92 -15.45 7.38 -23.77
C THR A 92 -13.93 7.28 -23.69
N ILE A 93 -13.22 7.93 -24.61
CA ILE A 93 -11.77 7.86 -24.72
C ILE A 93 -11.16 9.20 -24.32
N TYR A 94 -10.26 9.15 -23.34
CA TYR A 94 -9.44 10.26 -22.88
C TYR A 94 -8.09 10.28 -23.59
N PHE A 95 -7.47 11.47 -23.66
CA PHE A 95 -6.17 11.70 -24.31
C PHE A 95 -5.27 12.44 -23.31
N PRO A 96 -4.65 11.74 -22.35
CA PRO A 96 -3.76 12.36 -21.36
C PRO A 96 -2.54 12.98 -22.05
N GLU A 97 -2.10 14.15 -21.55
CA GLU A 97 -0.93 14.88 -22.07
C GLU A 97 0.35 14.53 -21.30
N SER A 98 0.22 13.85 -20.17
CA SER A 98 1.35 13.44 -19.34
C SER A 98 1.11 12.08 -18.71
N GLU A 99 2.20 11.39 -18.35
CA GLU A 99 2.16 10.14 -17.61
C GLU A 99 1.40 10.28 -16.27
N ARG A 100 1.56 11.40 -15.59
CA ARG A 100 0.82 11.70 -14.37
C ARG A 100 -0.69 11.72 -14.62
N GLU A 101 -1.14 12.40 -15.67
CA GLU A 101 -2.56 12.47 -16.02
C GLU A 101 -3.11 11.10 -16.44
N PHE A 102 -2.31 10.29 -17.15
CA PHE A 102 -2.66 8.91 -17.49
C PHE A 102 -3.00 8.09 -16.24
N TYR A 103 -2.16 8.17 -15.21
CA TYR A 103 -2.44 7.48 -13.94
C TYR A 103 -3.58 8.14 -13.13
N ASP A 104 -3.73 9.45 -13.17
CA ASP A 104 -4.80 10.18 -12.48
C ASP A 104 -6.18 9.83 -13.06
N LEU A 105 -6.31 9.67 -14.37
CA LEU A 105 -7.52 9.23 -15.06
C LEU A 105 -7.93 7.83 -14.58
N TYR A 106 -7.01 6.90 -14.50
CA TYR A 106 -7.32 5.56 -13.98
C TYR A 106 -7.87 5.63 -12.55
N ARG A 107 -7.24 6.41 -11.69
CA ARG A 107 -7.71 6.61 -10.30
C ARG A 107 -9.10 7.22 -10.23
N ALA A 108 -9.36 8.25 -11.02
CA ALA A 108 -10.66 8.93 -11.04
C ALA A 108 -11.79 7.98 -11.44
N HIS A 109 -11.57 7.11 -12.41
CA HIS A 109 -12.57 6.16 -12.87
C HIS A 109 -12.77 4.97 -11.92
N HIS A 110 -11.73 4.56 -11.20
CA HIS A 110 -11.83 3.46 -10.24
C HIS A 110 -12.30 3.90 -8.85
N ALA A 111 -12.05 5.14 -8.44
CA ALA A 111 -12.52 5.65 -7.14
C ALA A 111 -14.05 5.68 -7.02
N ALA A 112 -14.77 5.79 -8.15
CA ALA A 112 -16.22 5.93 -8.18
C ALA A 112 -16.98 4.60 -8.34
N SER A 113 -16.35 3.52 -8.84
CA SER A 113 -17.10 2.35 -9.34
C SER A 113 -16.85 1.02 -8.64
N SER A 114 -15.79 0.89 -7.90
CA SER A 114 -15.52 -0.33 -7.12
C SER A 114 -14.53 -0.01 -6.00
N ALA A 115 -14.65 -0.71 -4.90
CA ALA A 115 -13.59 -0.77 -3.91
C ALA A 115 -12.33 -1.33 -4.60
N ILE A 116 -11.51 -0.46 -5.20
CA ILE A 116 -10.11 -0.80 -5.47
C ILE A 116 -9.61 -1.34 -4.15
N SER A 117 -9.22 -2.60 -4.15
CA SER A 117 -8.76 -3.18 -2.90
C SER A 117 -7.52 -2.40 -2.49
N ARG A 118 -7.35 -2.19 -1.19
CA ARG A 118 -6.12 -1.57 -0.64
C ARG A 118 -4.85 -2.27 -1.14
N LEU A 119 -5.02 -3.51 -1.59
CA LEU A 119 -3.97 -4.31 -2.20
C LEU A 119 -3.61 -3.79 -3.60
N ASP A 120 -4.59 -3.44 -4.42
CA ASP A 120 -4.37 -2.93 -5.77
C ASP A 120 -3.65 -1.58 -5.74
N ASP A 121 -4.04 -0.71 -4.82
CA ASP A 121 -3.39 0.59 -4.61
C ASP A 121 -1.91 0.42 -4.25
N ILE A 122 -1.59 -0.51 -3.33
CA ILE A 122 -0.20 -0.75 -2.92
C ILE A 122 0.62 -1.37 -4.05
N GLN A 123 0.04 -2.28 -4.83
CA GLN A 123 0.70 -2.90 -5.98
C GLN A 123 0.96 -1.89 -7.09
N ALA A 124 0.04 -0.95 -7.32
CA ALA A 124 0.25 0.16 -8.24
C ALA A 124 1.41 1.07 -7.75
N ALA A 125 1.40 1.44 -6.47
CA ALA A 125 2.47 2.25 -5.89
C ALA A 125 3.84 1.57 -5.97
N PHE A 126 3.92 0.24 -5.82
CA PHE A 126 5.16 -0.51 -5.99
C PHE A 126 5.67 -0.46 -7.43
N ARG A 127 4.80 -0.69 -8.42
CA ARG A 127 5.19 -0.62 -9.84
C ARG A 127 5.72 0.74 -10.22
N GLU A 128 5.02 1.81 -9.84
CA GLU A 128 5.43 3.18 -10.13
C GLU A 128 6.73 3.61 -9.45
N ASN A 129 7.07 2.99 -8.32
CA ASN A 129 8.35 3.23 -7.64
C ASN A 129 9.42 2.18 -7.98
N GLU A 130 9.17 1.33 -8.99
CA GLU A 130 10.08 0.24 -9.38
C GLU A 130 10.53 -0.60 -8.17
N LEU A 131 9.61 -0.86 -7.24
CA LEU A 131 9.87 -1.61 -6.02
C LEU A 131 9.34 -3.03 -6.15
N SER A 132 10.25 -4.00 -6.16
CA SER A 132 9.93 -5.42 -6.09
C SER A 132 10.33 -5.95 -4.71
N LEU A 133 9.37 -6.52 -3.98
CA LEU A 133 9.59 -7.14 -2.68
C LEU A 133 9.36 -8.66 -2.82
N ASN A 134 10.02 -9.47 -1.99
CA ASN A 134 9.85 -10.92 -1.94
C ASN A 134 8.83 -11.31 -0.87
N SER A 135 8.84 -10.63 0.27
CA SER A 135 7.96 -10.91 1.39
C SER A 135 6.48 -10.76 1.04
N ARG A 136 5.73 -11.85 1.16
CA ARG A 136 4.28 -11.84 1.00
C ARG A 136 3.62 -10.86 1.98
N ARG A 137 4.19 -10.72 3.19
CA ARG A 137 3.65 -9.83 4.21
C ARG A 137 3.68 -8.36 3.79
N LEU A 138 4.79 -7.92 3.21
CA LEU A 138 4.95 -6.54 2.76
C LEU A 138 4.21 -6.23 1.46
N LYS A 139 3.79 -7.24 0.71
CA LYS A 139 2.95 -7.07 -0.49
C LYS A 139 1.47 -6.87 -0.18
N HIS A 140 1.05 -7.01 1.08
CA HIS A 140 -0.36 -6.98 1.49
C HIS A 140 -0.89 -5.57 1.74
N GLY A 141 -2.19 -5.39 1.59
CA GLY A 141 -2.88 -4.12 1.83
C GLY A 141 -2.74 -3.53 3.24
N LEU A 142 -2.24 -4.31 4.21
CA LEU A 142 -1.92 -3.82 5.56
C LEU A 142 -0.89 -2.68 5.56
N LEU A 143 -0.02 -2.59 4.54
CA LEU A 143 0.96 -1.49 4.43
C LEU A 143 0.28 -0.13 4.37
N VAL A 144 -0.93 -0.02 3.85
CA VAL A 144 -1.70 1.25 3.85
C VAL A 144 -1.91 1.74 5.29
N GLN A 145 -2.30 0.84 6.20
CA GLN A 145 -2.47 1.18 7.61
C GLN A 145 -1.12 1.44 8.29
N ALA A 146 -0.09 0.65 7.97
CA ALA A 146 1.24 0.85 8.51
C ALA A 146 1.85 2.20 8.10
N PHE A 147 1.69 2.62 6.84
CA PHE A 147 2.08 3.95 6.39
C PHE A 147 1.28 5.05 7.06
N THR A 148 -0.04 4.86 7.20
CA THR A 148 -0.89 5.83 7.88
C THR A 148 -0.44 6.02 9.34
N LEU A 149 -0.17 4.92 10.03
CA LEU A 149 0.31 4.94 11.41
C LEU A 149 1.71 5.55 11.50
N ALA A 150 2.65 5.17 10.62
CA ALA A 150 4.00 5.70 10.61
C ALA A 150 4.07 7.19 10.31
N LEU A 151 3.22 7.68 9.39
CA LEU A 151 3.21 9.08 8.96
C LEU A 151 2.35 9.99 9.84
N ARG A 152 1.32 9.47 10.52
CA ARG A 152 0.33 10.26 11.26
C ARG A 152 0.22 9.94 12.73
N GLY A 153 0.83 8.84 13.18
CA GLY A 153 0.74 8.36 14.56
C GLY A 153 -0.62 7.76 14.94
N ARG A 154 -1.50 7.52 13.96
CA ARG A 154 -2.82 6.90 14.15
C ARG A 154 -3.26 6.19 12.87
N ILE A 155 -4.09 5.16 13.01
CA ILE A 155 -4.63 4.41 11.87
C ILE A 155 -5.89 5.08 11.34
N ARG A 156 -6.80 5.50 12.22
CA ARG A 156 -8.03 6.19 11.82
C ARG A 156 -7.73 7.60 11.37
N VAL A 157 -8.16 7.90 10.17
CA VAL A 157 -8.10 9.24 9.56
C VAL A 157 -9.43 9.91 9.81
N ALA A 158 -9.43 11.17 10.20
CA ALA A 158 -10.66 11.95 10.31
C ALA A 158 -11.29 12.13 8.93
N SER A 159 -12.62 12.31 8.88
CA SER A 159 -13.37 12.37 7.61
C SER A 159 -12.95 13.54 6.69
N ASP A 160 -12.36 14.58 7.26
CA ASP A 160 -11.85 15.76 6.59
C ASP A 160 -10.36 15.65 6.18
N GLU A 161 -9.67 14.61 6.63
CA GLU A 161 -8.28 14.38 6.26
C GLU A 161 -8.16 13.58 4.97
N LYS A 162 -7.30 14.05 4.07
CA LYS A 162 -6.96 13.28 2.86
C LYS A 162 -6.28 11.97 3.23
N ALA A 163 -6.57 10.90 2.49
CA ALA A 163 -5.85 9.63 2.62
C ALA A 163 -4.33 9.83 2.41
N VAL A 164 -3.53 8.91 2.96
CA VAL A 164 -2.07 8.91 2.69
C VAL A 164 -1.84 8.63 1.21
N ASP A 165 -1.03 9.46 0.56
CA ASP A 165 -0.56 9.21 -0.80
C ASP A 165 0.41 8.01 -0.77
N LEU A 166 -0.06 6.86 -1.26
CA LEU A 166 0.69 5.61 -1.21
C LEU A 166 1.96 5.63 -2.06
N ARG A 167 1.93 6.31 -3.20
CA ARG A 167 3.11 6.44 -4.08
C ARG A 167 4.22 7.18 -3.37
N ARG A 168 3.86 8.30 -2.77
CA ARG A 168 4.79 9.09 -1.97
C ARG A 168 5.28 8.32 -0.75
N ALA A 169 4.41 7.58 -0.07
CA ALA A 169 4.78 6.76 1.08
C ALA A 169 5.75 5.63 0.68
N VAL A 170 5.48 4.92 -0.42
CA VAL A 170 6.38 3.89 -0.95
C VAL A 170 7.72 4.49 -1.35
N SER A 171 7.73 5.61 -2.07
CA SER A 171 8.97 6.33 -2.42
C SER A 171 9.76 6.73 -1.19
N LEU A 172 9.09 7.26 -0.17
CA LEU A 172 9.69 7.72 1.07
C LEU A 172 10.35 6.58 1.85
N PHE A 173 9.65 5.45 2.01
CA PHE A 173 10.08 4.30 2.79
C PHE A 173 10.73 3.20 1.94
N ARG A 174 11.14 3.48 0.71
CA ARG A 174 11.69 2.48 -0.22
C ARG A 174 12.86 1.71 0.37
N GLN A 175 13.78 2.38 1.04
CA GLN A 175 14.96 1.74 1.64
C GLN A 175 14.58 0.87 2.83
N GLU A 176 13.70 1.35 3.68
CA GLU A 176 13.20 0.67 4.87
C GLU A 176 12.41 -0.60 4.48
N LEU A 177 11.60 -0.52 3.43
CA LEU A 177 10.89 -1.67 2.88
C LEU A 177 11.86 -2.74 2.34
N LEU A 178 12.92 -2.35 1.65
CA LEU A 178 13.95 -3.28 1.17
C LEU A 178 14.73 -3.93 2.32
N LEU A 179 15.03 -3.20 3.38
CA LEU A 179 15.68 -3.76 4.59
C LEU A 179 14.75 -4.76 5.29
N LEU A 180 13.47 -4.42 5.44
CA LEU A 180 12.48 -5.34 6.01
C LEU A 180 12.26 -6.57 5.13
N ASP A 181 12.26 -6.41 3.82
CA ASP A 181 12.08 -7.52 2.88
C ASP A 181 13.19 -8.58 3.04
N LYS A 182 14.43 -8.15 3.28
CA LYS A 182 15.57 -9.05 3.56
C LYS A 182 15.36 -9.87 4.83
N ALA A 183 14.72 -9.31 5.84
CA ALA A 183 14.43 -10.01 7.09
C ALA A 183 13.32 -11.07 6.93
N MET A 184 12.61 -11.11 5.79
CA MET A 184 11.51 -12.03 5.50
C MET A 184 10.42 -12.04 6.59
N PRO A 185 9.79 -10.90 6.86
CA PRO A 185 8.86 -10.74 7.98
C PRO A 185 7.64 -11.67 7.85
N SER A 186 7.33 -12.41 8.91
CA SER A 186 6.13 -13.25 9.00
C SER A 186 4.87 -12.43 9.23
N ALA A 187 3.72 -12.96 8.80
CA ALA A 187 2.43 -12.29 9.04
C ALA A 187 2.03 -12.30 10.51
N GLU A 188 2.51 -13.27 11.26
CA GLU A 188 2.17 -13.48 12.66
C GLU A 188 2.81 -12.42 13.55
N ILE A 189 4.07 -12.08 13.30
CA ILE A 189 4.84 -11.15 14.10
C ILE A 189 4.72 -9.73 13.56
N PHE A 190 4.90 -9.56 12.27
CA PHE A 190 4.88 -8.24 11.63
C PHE A 190 3.45 -7.76 11.37
N GLN A 191 2.69 -7.57 12.44
CA GLN A 191 1.39 -6.91 12.40
C GLN A 191 1.56 -5.42 12.01
N THR A 192 0.46 -4.74 11.74
CA THR A 192 0.47 -3.32 11.31
C THR A 192 1.33 -2.42 12.22
N GLY A 193 1.20 -2.59 13.54
CA GLY A 193 1.96 -1.79 14.51
C GLY A 193 3.46 -2.05 14.46
N VAL A 194 3.88 -3.31 14.29
CA VAL A 194 5.31 -3.68 14.17
C VAL A 194 5.90 -3.15 12.88
N VAL A 195 5.18 -3.28 11.75
CA VAL A 195 5.64 -2.75 10.46
C VAL A 195 5.77 -1.23 10.52
N ALA A 196 4.80 -0.52 11.08
CA ALA A 196 4.88 0.94 11.25
C ALA A 196 6.08 1.35 12.11
N ALA A 197 6.32 0.65 13.21
CA ALA A 197 7.48 0.89 14.07
C ALA A 197 8.79 0.66 13.31
N ALA A 198 8.88 -0.40 12.51
CA ALA A 198 10.07 -0.70 11.71
C ALA A 198 10.35 0.39 10.68
N LEU A 199 9.34 0.88 9.97
CA LEU A 199 9.48 2.00 9.05
C LEU A 199 10.04 3.24 9.75
N ILE A 200 9.48 3.60 10.91
CA ILE A 200 9.94 4.75 11.72
C ILE A 200 11.38 4.54 12.19
N CYS A 201 11.66 3.41 12.83
CA CYS A 201 12.95 3.14 13.44
C CYS A 201 14.08 3.06 12.40
N LEU A 202 13.87 2.37 11.29
CA LEU A 202 14.86 2.22 10.24
C LEU A 202 15.09 3.54 9.49
N THR A 203 14.08 4.41 9.36
CA THR A 203 14.28 5.76 8.81
C THR A 203 15.19 6.60 9.72
N LEU A 204 15.00 6.50 11.03
CA LEU A 204 15.77 7.27 12.00
C LEU A 204 17.17 6.67 12.26
N TYR A 205 17.25 5.34 12.26
CA TYR A 205 18.42 4.57 12.65
C TYR A 205 18.70 3.42 11.67
N PRO A 206 19.08 3.70 10.43
CA PRO A 206 19.16 2.70 9.36
C PRO A 206 20.24 1.62 9.57
N LYS A 207 21.18 1.84 10.51
CA LYS A 207 22.25 0.87 10.82
C LYS A 207 21.85 -0.15 11.91
N HIS A 208 20.61 -0.11 12.36
CA HIS A 208 20.11 -0.96 13.45
C HIS A 208 19.03 -1.96 13.00
N GLU A 209 19.14 -2.43 11.74
CA GLU A 209 18.26 -3.45 11.17
C GLU A 209 18.27 -4.78 11.94
N LEU A 210 19.35 -5.09 12.63
CA LEU A 210 19.54 -6.33 13.39
C LEU A 210 18.41 -6.61 14.40
N PHE A 211 17.78 -5.57 14.98
CA PHE A 211 16.64 -5.74 15.87
C PHE A 211 15.47 -6.41 15.14
N PHE A 212 15.14 -5.93 13.94
CA PHE A 212 14.03 -6.47 13.16
C PHE A 212 14.38 -7.82 12.51
N GLU A 213 15.63 -8.07 12.21
CA GLU A 213 16.11 -9.40 11.77
C GLU A 213 15.95 -10.43 12.90
N LYS A 214 16.36 -10.10 14.13
CA LYS A 214 16.15 -10.97 15.29
C LYS A 214 14.66 -11.19 15.55
N LEU A 215 13.84 -10.13 15.42
CA LEU A 215 12.39 -10.24 15.59
C LEU A 215 11.76 -11.16 14.54
N ALA A 216 12.19 -11.07 13.27
CA ALA A 216 11.73 -11.93 12.19
C ALA A 216 12.14 -13.40 12.38
N GLN A 217 13.28 -13.63 13.02
CA GLN A 217 13.81 -14.95 13.33
C GLN A 217 13.36 -15.50 14.70
N GLU A 218 12.50 -14.76 15.41
CA GLU A 218 12.02 -15.10 16.75
C GLU A 218 13.16 -15.33 17.76
N LYS A 219 14.26 -14.60 17.60
CA LYS A 219 15.46 -14.71 18.43
C LYS A 219 15.44 -13.73 19.62
N GLY A 220 14.34 -13.74 20.37
CA GLY A 220 14.25 -13.12 21.68
C GLY A 220 14.87 -13.99 22.78
N ASN A 221 15.19 -13.39 23.90
CA ASN A 221 15.73 -14.09 25.07
C ASN A 221 14.91 -13.76 26.32
N LYS A 222 14.51 -14.83 27.02
CA LYS A 222 13.82 -14.74 28.30
C LYS A 222 14.57 -15.56 29.31
N ARG A 223 15.01 -14.93 30.42
CA ARG A 223 15.71 -15.57 31.49
C ARG A 223 15.25 -15.00 32.84
N ASP A 224 14.91 -15.87 33.78
CA ASP A 224 14.55 -15.51 35.16
C ASP A 224 13.42 -14.45 35.24
N GLY A 225 12.45 -14.53 34.33
CA GLY A 225 11.35 -13.54 34.22
C GLY A 225 11.70 -12.22 33.56
N LEU A 226 12.97 -12.03 33.16
CA LEU A 226 13.45 -10.88 32.42
C LEU A 226 13.42 -11.19 30.94
N MET A 227 13.05 -10.20 30.13
CA MET A 227 12.95 -10.30 28.69
C MET A 227 13.86 -9.27 28.03
N ASP A 228 14.61 -9.69 27.03
CA ASP A 228 15.29 -8.73 26.17
C ASP A 228 14.28 -7.94 25.33
N PRO A 229 14.71 -6.83 24.68
CA PRO A 229 13.80 -6.00 23.89
C PRO A 229 13.08 -6.74 22.75
N VAL A 230 13.70 -7.76 22.15
CA VAL A 230 13.09 -8.56 21.08
C VAL A 230 11.99 -9.45 21.65
N GLU A 231 12.28 -10.17 22.75
CA GLU A 231 11.33 -11.04 23.44
C GLU A 231 10.13 -10.26 23.98
N CYS A 232 10.34 -9.03 24.45
CA CYS A 232 9.24 -8.16 24.87
C CYS A 232 8.23 -7.90 23.75
N VAL A 233 8.68 -7.73 22.51
CA VAL A 233 7.78 -7.53 21.36
C VAL A 233 7.13 -8.85 20.97
N LEU A 234 7.87 -9.96 20.93
CA LEU A 234 7.32 -11.29 20.63
C LEU A 234 6.21 -11.68 21.60
N SER A 235 6.45 -11.57 22.90
CA SER A 235 5.45 -11.85 23.95
C SER A 235 4.22 -10.94 23.84
N LEU A 236 4.40 -9.68 23.47
CA LEU A 236 3.28 -8.75 23.26
C LEU A 236 2.44 -9.14 22.04
N VAL A 237 3.08 -9.49 20.93
CA VAL A 237 2.40 -9.95 19.71
C VAL A 237 1.61 -11.23 19.98
N GLU A 238 2.21 -12.19 20.68
CA GLU A 238 1.56 -13.43 21.09
C GLU A 238 0.33 -13.15 21.95
N LYS A 239 0.45 -12.28 22.95
CA LYS A 239 -0.67 -11.86 23.80
C LYS A 239 -1.82 -11.26 23.00
N ILE A 240 -1.53 -10.35 22.06
CA ILE A 240 -2.52 -9.73 21.17
C ILE A 240 -3.23 -10.78 20.32
N ARG A 241 -2.50 -11.76 19.78
CA ARG A 241 -3.06 -12.87 19.01
C ARG A 241 -3.99 -13.73 19.86
N ASN A 242 -3.54 -14.13 21.02
CA ASN A 242 -4.31 -14.99 21.93
C ASN A 242 -5.59 -14.31 22.42
N GLN A 243 -5.60 -12.98 22.53
CA GLN A 243 -6.78 -12.19 22.86
C GLN A 243 -7.71 -11.92 21.66
N GLY A 244 -7.32 -12.25 20.44
CA GLY A 244 -8.09 -11.97 19.23
C GLY A 244 -8.24 -10.48 18.92
N THR A 245 -7.38 -9.62 19.48
CA THR A 245 -7.49 -8.14 19.36
C THR A 245 -6.63 -7.52 18.28
N ALA A 246 -5.97 -8.34 17.46
CA ALA A 246 -5.03 -7.88 16.44
C ALA A 246 -5.65 -6.95 15.35
N SER A 247 -6.97 -7.01 15.14
CA SER A 247 -7.68 -6.15 14.20
C SER A 247 -8.07 -4.77 14.75
N ILE A 248 -7.85 -4.50 16.05
CA ILE A 248 -8.24 -3.26 16.71
C ILE A 248 -7.17 -2.19 16.48
N ASP A 249 -7.55 -1.08 15.85
CA ASP A 249 -6.63 0.02 15.52
C ASP A 249 -5.85 0.55 16.72
N ALA A 250 -6.53 0.76 17.87
CA ALA A 250 -5.89 1.24 19.08
C ALA A 250 -4.84 0.25 19.65
N VAL A 251 -5.04 -1.05 19.45
CA VAL A 251 -4.07 -2.10 19.84
C VAL A 251 -2.85 -2.04 18.93
N GLN A 252 -3.05 -1.82 17.63
CA GLN A 252 -1.94 -1.69 16.68
C GLN A 252 -1.13 -0.39 16.91
N GLU A 253 -1.79 0.71 17.28
CA GLU A 253 -1.14 1.96 17.67
C GLU A 253 -0.28 1.77 18.95
N ASP A 254 -0.79 1.06 19.95
CA ASP A 254 -0.05 0.72 21.18
C ASP A 254 1.12 -0.22 20.88
N LEU A 255 0.90 -1.24 20.06
CA LEU A 255 1.95 -2.17 19.62
C LEU A 255 3.09 -1.42 18.90
N CYS A 256 2.77 -0.47 18.04
CA CYS A 256 3.77 0.38 17.38
C CYS A 256 4.61 1.15 18.40
N ALA A 257 3.95 1.83 19.35
CA ALA A 257 4.66 2.62 20.36
C ALA A 257 5.57 1.75 21.23
N ARG A 258 5.14 0.55 21.60
CA ARG A 258 5.94 -0.39 22.40
C ARG A 258 7.09 -0.98 21.61
N THR A 259 6.89 -1.30 20.34
CA THR A 259 7.96 -1.80 19.47
C THR A 259 9.05 -0.73 19.27
N VAL A 260 8.68 0.54 19.04
CA VAL A 260 9.65 1.66 19.00
C VAL A 260 10.45 1.74 20.29
N ARG A 261 9.79 1.61 21.45
CA ARG A 261 10.48 1.64 22.75
C ARG A 261 11.45 0.49 22.93
N ALA A 262 11.03 -0.73 22.60
CA ALA A 262 11.89 -1.92 22.65
C ALA A 262 13.11 -1.75 21.73
N PHE A 263 12.91 -1.24 20.51
CA PHE A 263 13.99 -0.91 19.61
C PHE A 263 14.99 0.10 20.21
N LEU A 264 14.50 1.18 20.81
CA LEU A 264 15.37 2.18 21.44
C LEU A 264 16.15 1.61 22.65
N ALA A 265 15.55 0.68 23.39
CA ALA A 265 16.25 -0.04 24.47
C ALA A 265 17.33 -0.98 23.91
N HIS A 266 17.01 -1.71 22.84
CA HIS A 266 18.00 -2.55 22.14
C HIS A 266 19.21 -1.72 21.64
N MET A 267 18.96 -0.54 21.09
CA MET A 267 20.03 0.38 20.64
C MET A 267 20.92 0.85 21.79
N ARG A 268 20.36 1.05 22.98
CA ARG A 268 21.14 1.46 24.17
C ARG A 268 21.93 0.30 24.78
N GLY A 269 21.72 -0.92 24.30
CA GLY A 269 22.28 -2.11 24.92
C GLY A 269 21.63 -2.48 26.23
N ASP A 270 20.37 -2.03 26.48
CA ASP A 270 19.62 -2.42 27.66
C ASP A 270 19.35 -3.94 27.59
N PRO A 271 20.01 -4.79 28.42
CA PRO A 271 19.99 -6.24 28.24
C PRO A 271 18.62 -6.85 28.54
N GLU A 272 17.84 -6.18 29.38
CA GLU A 272 16.59 -6.73 29.91
C GLU A 272 15.58 -5.61 30.16
N ILE A 273 14.34 -5.85 29.73
CA ILE A 273 13.20 -4.97 30.00
C ILE A 273 12.10 -5.78 30.68
N PHE A 274 11.69 -5.36 31.87
CA PHE A 274 10.52 -5.94 32.52
C PHE A 274 9.27 -5.70 31.68
N GLU A 275 8.49 -6.72 31.42
CA GLU A 275 7.20 -6.63 30.72
C GLU A 275 6.29 -5.56 31.34
N GLY A 276 6.26 -5.44 32.69
CA GLY A 276 5.48 -4.42 33.39
C GLY A 276 5.96 -2.97 33.18
N ARG A 277 7.24 -2.73 32.87
CA ARG A 277 7.74 -1.37 32.60
C ARG A 277 7.45 -0.89 31.19
N VAL A 278 7.31 -1.79 30.24
CA VAL A 278 6.83 -1.45 28.89
C VAL A 278 5.36 -1.02 28.93
N ASN A 279 4.59 -1.49 29.92
CA ASN A 279 3.16 -1.26 30.01
C ASN A 279 2.72 0.13 30.45
N ASN A 280 3.51 0.90 31.20
CA ASN A 280 2.87 1.93 32.02
C ASN A 280 3.15 3.40 31.70
N THR A 281 4.07 3.80 30.81
CA THR A 281 4.43 5.22 30.84
C THR A 281 4.71 5.92 29.52
N MET A 282 4.67 5.22 28.40
CA MET A 282 4.73 5.90 27.11
C MET A 282 3.39 5.83 26.37
N LYS A 283 2.39 6.42 27.01
CA LYS A 283 1.13 6.71 26.38
C LYS A 283 1.38 7.48 25.08
N ARG A 284 0.44 7.37 24.15
CA ARG A 284 0.18 8.18 22.94
C ARG A 284 0.91 9.56 22.86
N TYR A 285 1.34 10.10 23.99
CA TYR A 285 1.99 11.39 24.13
C TYR A 285 3.40 11.46 23.53
N TRP A 286 4.22 10.41 23.68
CA TRP A 286 5.59 10.41 23.17
C TRP A 286 5.60 10.19 21.66
N PHE A 287 4.77 9.27 21.18
CA PHE A 287 4.56 9.03 19.77
C PHE A 287 3.97 10.27 19.08
N LYS A 288 2.96 10.89 19.69
CA LYS A 288 2.43 12.18 19.26
C LYS A 288 3.52 13.26 19.23
N ARG A 289 4.38 13.34 20.21
CA ARG A 289 5.44 14.37 20.28
C ARG A 289 6.57 14.13 19.28
N MET A 290 6.89 12.88 18.97
CA MET A 290 7.84 12.52 17.90
C MET A 290 7.28 12.85 16.50
N ILE A 291 5.97 12.72 16.31
CA ILE A 291 5.33 12.83 15.00
C ILE A 291 4.55 14.14 14.84
N GLN A 292 3.93 14.67 15.89
CA GLN A 292 3.07 15.87 15.82
C GLN A 292 3.79 17.21 15.66
N GLY A 293 5.07 17.29 15.88
CA GLY A 293 5.86 18.52 15.68
C GLY A 293 6.73 18.49 14.44
N VAL A 294 6.64 17.42 13.65
CA VAL A 294 7.57 17.17 12.56
C VAL A 294 6.75 16.94 11.30
N ASP A 295 6.88 17.87 10.35
CA ASP A 295 6.67 17.51 8.96
C ASP A 295 7.60 16.32 8.70
N LEU A 296 7.02 15.10 8.68
CA LEU A 296 7.78 13.86 8.59
C LEU A 296 8.55 13.83 7.27
N ASP A 297 8.03 14.44 6.22
CA ASP A 297 8.70 14.55 4.93
C ASP A 297 9.95 15.45 5.07
N ALA A 298 9.83 16.59 5.73
CA ALA A 298 10.95 17.47 6.00
C ALA A 298 11.97 16.84 6.97
N TYR A 299 11.49 16.06 7.94
CA TYR A 299 12.35 15.35 8.89
C TYR A 299 13.13 14.22 8.22
N VAL A 300 12.47 13.33 7.45
CA VAL A 300 13.12 12.25 6.70
C VAL A 300 14.11 12.82 5.69
N GLN A 301 13.76 13.88 4.96
CA GLN A 301 14.68 14.54 4.04
C GLN A 301 15.88 15.16 4.79
N ARG A 302 15.67 15.72 5.98
CA ARG A 302 16.75 16.28 6.81
C ARG A 302 17.70 15.22 7.32
N VAL A 303 17.19 14.08 7.78
CA VAL A 303 17.99 12.90 8.18
C VAL A 303 18.78 12.35 7.00
N ARG A 304 18.16 12.20 5.84
CA ARG A 304 18.82 11.72 4.61
C ARG A 304 19.88 12.70 4.11
N ARG A 305 19.66 14.02 4.22
CA ARG A 305 20.68 15.04 3.90
C ARG A 305 21.88 14.98 4.86
N LYS A 306 21.63 14.87 6.17
CA LYS A 306 22.71 14.73 7.17
C LYS A 306 23.56 13.47 6.92
N LYS A 307 22.93 12.35 6.59
CA LYS A 307 23.62 11.10 6.24
C LYS A 307 24.52 11.29 5.01
N LYS A 308 23.99 11.90 3.93
CA LYS A 308 24.75 12.17 2.70
C LYS A 308 25.96 13.08 2.91
N ILE A 309 25.89 13.98 3.89
CA ILE A 309 27.02 14.87 4.28
C ILE A 309 28.03 14.08 5.11
N ALA A 310 27.59 13.26 6.06
CA ALA A 310 28.47 12.44 6.88
C ALA A 310 29.25 11.40 6.05
N ASP A 311 28.57 10.74 5.08
CA ASP A 311 29.20 9.79 4.18
C ASP A 311 30.23 10.44 3.22
N LYS A 312 30.05 11.74 2.88
CA LYS A 312 31.02 12.52 2.08
C LYS A 312 32.22 13.05 2.89
N SER A 313 32.08 13.22 4.20
CA SER A 313 33.16 13.67 5.08
C SER A 313 34.02 12.53 5.63
N SER A 314 33.66 11.28 5.33
CA SER A 314 34.40 10.06 5.68
C SER A 314 35.12 9.41 4.49
N LEU A 315 35.14 10.07 3.34
CA LEU A 315 35.96 9.79 2.17
C LEU A 315 37.07 10.86 2.03
#